data_3f78ea3c131777089f20c886c16e9569
#
_entry.id   3f78ea3c131777089f20c886c16e9569
#
_cell.length_a   1.000
_cell.length_b   1.000
_cell.length_c   1.000
_cell.angle_alpha   90.00
_cell.angle_beta   90.00
_cell.angle_gamma   90.00
#
_symmetry.space_group_name_H-M   'P 1'
#
loop_
_entity.id
_entity.type
_entity.pdbx_description
1 polymer ?
#
loop_
_entity_poly.entity_id
_entity_poly.type
_entity_poly.pdbx_seq_one_letter_code
_entity_poly.pdbx_strand_id
1 'polypeptide(L)'
;LLENLQPAPKIETPIGWKPAVEFDGTEGIATTPGLADGLDYTEFLEQAGYSPDIYEVIGAPRTSRWQVYDGSWRTSYRFHFRLKPDNAVALPLLYKEAKKTKAKEPKPVDNGKVLVIATADYQIGKVASRGGTPDLLARIFMSYAKIASHLKKNKYEQIIILDAGDIIENFGNAADLAQLQSNDLSLMDQVDLAATLQWDLIKLATKHSKVTYASVGSNHCQWRVSKQTVGKPVDDWGIFIVKQLRKLATEVGLDVKFLIPADYDESLAFDPFSDQFHVVGLFHGHQAGRPDSVPNWLDKQVAGLQPLKNYTIAVSGHFHHTRVQQLGQAHNGGSRWWVQASTSDNGSDWFRLTSGQDSTTGITAFELEKQILFNGQVFRF
;
A
#
# COMPACT_ATOMS: atom_id res chain seq x y z
N LEU A 1 -2.29 41.82 6.86
CA LEU A 1 -3.02 41.52 5.59
C LEU A 1 -3.77 40.20 5.61
N LEU A 2 -3.70 39.43 6.73
CA LEU A 2 -4.42 38.15 6.90
C LEU A 2 -5.67 38.25 7.79
N GLU A 3 -5.99 39.43 8.31
CA GLU A 3 -7.11 39.61 9.25
C GLU A 3 -8.48 39.91 8.60
N ASN A 4 -8.55 40.04 7.28
CA ASN A 4 -9.78 40.39 6.57
C ASN A 4 -10.29 39.35 5.56
N LEU A 5 -9.87 38.09 5.67
CA LEU A 5 -10.49 37.02 4.89
C LEU A 5 -11.77 36.59 5.61
N GLN A 6 -12.91 37.05 5.14
CA GLN A 6 -14.20 36.49 5.53
C GLN A 6 -14.19 35.00 5.11
N PRO A 7 -14.61 34.08 5.99
CA PRO A 7 -14.78 32.68 5.60
C PRO A 7 -15.76 32.60 4.42
N ALA A 8 -15.40 31.82 3.41
CA ALA A 8 -16.26 31.54 2.27
C ALA A 8 -17.65 31.10 2.77
N PRO A 9 -18.75 31.54 2.12
CA PRO A 9 -20.11 31.20 2.55
C PRO A 9 -20.23 29.65 2.55
N LYS A 10 -20.65 29.10 3.67
CA LYS A 10 -20.94 27.66 3.76
C LYS A 10 -22.02 27.32 2.75
N ILE A 11 -21.74 26.43 1.83
CA ILE A 11 -22.70 25.88 0.88
C ILE A 11 -23.72 25.06 1.69
N GLU A 12 -24.95 25.56 1.84
CA GLU A 12 -26.01 24.77 2.45
C GLU A 12 -26.45 23.67 1.48
N THR A 13 -26.04 22.44 1.75
CA THR A 13 -26.49 21.27 1.00
C THR A 13 -27.90 20.86 1.47
N PRO A 14 -28.83 20.50 0.57
CA PRO A 14 -30.14 19.99 0.94
C PRO A 14 -30.05 18.76 1.85
N ILE A 15 -30.97 18.63 2.81
CA ILE A 15 -31.01 17.48 3.74
C ILE A 15 -31.09 16.18 2.93
N GLY A 16 -30.14 15.28 3.19
CA GLY A 16 -30.08 13.98 2.53
C GLY A 16 -29.31 13.95 1.19
N TRP A 17 -28.81 15.09 0.71
CA TRP A 17 -28.00 15.12 -0.49
C TRP A 17 -26.58 14.58 -0.22
N LYS A 18 -26.11 13.72 -1.13
CA LYS A 18 -24.72 13.26 -1.18
C LYS A 18 -24.12 13.71 -2.51
N PRO A 19 -22.89 14.24 -2.54
CA PRO A 19 -22.23 14.56 -3.79
C PRO A 19 -22.19 13.33 -4.69
N ALA A 20 -22.66 13.47 -5.92
CA ALA A 20 -22.49 12.44 -6.93
C ALA A 20 -21.07 12.57 -7.48
N VAL A 21 -20.16 11.74 -7.01
CA VAL A 21 -18.79 11.68 -7.49
C VAL A 21 -18.51 10.26 -7.94
N GLU A 22 -18.13 10.12 -9.22
CA GLU A 22 -17.62 8.91 -9.82
C GLU A 22 -16.13 9.12 -10.05
N PHE A 23 -15.30 8.21 -9.55
CA PHE A 23 -13.85 8.28 -9.67
C PHE A 23 -13.30 6.90 -10.00
N ASP A 24 -12.53 6.79 -11.10
CA ASP A 24 -11.98 5.53 -11.58
C ASP A 24 -10.59 5.22 -11.01
N GLY A 25 -10.04 6.13 -10.23
CA GLY A 25 -8.70 6.04 -9.64
C GLY A 25 -7.68 7.00 -10.26
N THR A 26 -7.98 7.56 -11.42
CA THR A 26 -7.13 8.51 -12.15
C THR A 26 -7.90 9.80 -12.43
N GLU A 27 -9.10 9.66 -12.97
CA GLU A 27 -9.99 10.75 -13.31
C GLU A 27 -11.37 10.52 -12.68
N GLY A 28 -12.07 11.60 -12.42
CA GLY A 28 -13.40 11.55 -11.85
C GLY A 28 -14.33 12.59 -12.43
N ILE A 29 -15.61 12.36 -12.20
CA ILE A 29 -16.67 13.30 -12.55
C ILE A 29 -17.43 13.62 -11.27
N ALA A 30 -17.53 14.91 -10.97
CA ALA A 30 -18.35 15.40 -9.88
C ALA A 30 -19.54 16.19 -10.40
N THR A 31 -20.71 15.93 -9.82
CA THR A 31 -21.95 16.63 -10.16
C THR A 31 -22.53 17.27 -8.89
N THR A 32 -22.75 18.58 -8.90
CA THR A 32 -23.31 19.30 -7.76
C THR A 32 -24.83 19.24 -7.76
N PRO A 33 -25.48 19.49 -6.60
CA PRO A 33 -26.91 19.81 -6.59
C PRO A 33 -27.20 21.14 -7.31
N GLY A 34 -28.46 21.49 -7.41
CA GLY A 34 -28.87 22.83 -7.85
C GLY A 34 -28.52 23.88 -6.81
N LEU A 35 -27.52 24.70 -7.09
CA LEU A 35 -27.05 25.78 -6.23
C LEU A 35 -27.67 27.11 -6.65
N ALA A 36 -27.83 28.05 -5.70
CA ALA A 36 -28.36 29.34 -5.99
C ALA A 36 -27.40 30.20 -6.81
N ASP A 37 -26.13 30.31 -6.41
CA ASP A 37 -25.11 31.05 -7.14
C ASP A 37 -23.71 30.56 -6.74
N GLY A 38 -22.77 30.56 -7.73
CA GLY A 38 -21.33 30.38 -7.56
C GLY A 38 -20.91 29.07 -6.94
N LEU A 39 -19.89 28.43 -7.48
CA LEU A 39 -19.27 27.25 -6.91
C LEU A 39 -17.74 27.41 -6.93
N ASP A 40 -17.11 27.23 -5.77
CA ASP A 40 -15.71 26.90 -5.71
C ASP A 40 -15.56 25.39 -5.91
N TYR A 41 -15.04 24.97 -7.07
CA TYR A 41 -14.86 23.56 -7.43
C TYR A 41 -13.87 22.86 -6.51
N THR A 42 -12.89 23.59 -5.99
CA THR A 42 -11.85 23.09 -5.11
C THR A 42 -12.45 22.76 -3.74
N GLU A 43 -13.23 23.68 -3.18
CA GLU A 43 -13.93 23.45 -1.91
C GLU A 43 -14.93 22.29 -2.01
N PHE A 44 -15.63 22.17 -3.15
CA PHE A 44 -16.56 21.07 -3.38
C PHE A 44 -15.86 19.71 -3.43
N LEU A 45 -14.72 19.62 -4.10
CA LEU A 45 -13.91 18.40 -4.14
C LEU A 45 -13.38 18.03 -2.74
N GLU A 46 -12.95 19.01 -1.97
CA GLU A 46 -12.45 18.80 -0.60
C GLU A 46 -13.57 18.25 0.31
N GLN A 47 -14.79 18.80 0.22
CA GLN A 47 -15.97 18.30 0.94
C GLN A 47 -16.34 16.87 0.52
N ALA A 48 -16.09 16.51 -0.74
CA ALA A 48 -16.28 15.16 -1.27
C ALA A 48 -15.16 14.18 -0.89
N GLY A 49 -14.11 14.65 -0.20
CA GLY A 49 -12.96 13.84 0.26
C GLY A 49 -11.76 13.84 -0.69
N TYR A 50 -11.76 14.69 -1.72
CA TYR A 50 -10.67 14.82 -2.69
C TYR A 50 -9.88 16.10 -2.41
N SER A 51 -8.70 15.95 -1.81
CA SER A 51 -7.86 17.11 -1.45
C SER A 51 -7.42 17.90 -2.68
N PRO A 52 -7.55 19.23 -2.68
CA PRO A 52 -7.08 20.08 -3.77
C PRO A 52 -5.55 20.08 -3.91
N ASP A 53 -4.83 19.59 -2.92
CA ASP A 53 -3.38 19.40 -3.01
C ASP A 53 -3.02 18.23 -3.95
N ILE A 54 -3.91 17.26 -4.10
CA ILE A 54 -3.71 16.01 -4.83
C ILE A 54 -4.45 16.02 -6.17
N TYR A 55 -5.62 16.65 -6.21
CA TYR A 55 -6.52 16.64 -7.37
C TYR A 55 -6.66 18.03 -7.98
N GLU A 56 -6.86 18.08 -9.28
CA GLU A 56 -7.15 19.29 -10.03
C GLU A 56 -8.41 19.12 -10.89
N VAL A 57 -9.19 20.18 -11.01
CA VAL A 57 -10.31 20.24 -11.97
C VAL A 57 -9.76 20.45 -13.37
N ILE A 58 -10.20 19.64 -14.33
CA ILE A 58 -9.76 19.68 -15.71
C ILE A 58 -10.90 20.08 -16.66
N GLY A 59 -10.56 20.89 -17.65
CA GLY A 59 -11.50 21.36 -18.65
C GLY A 59 -12.55 22.34 -18.12
N ALA A 60 -13.48 22.72 -19.00
CA ALA A 60 -14.58 23.61 -18.64
C ALA A 60 -15.74 22.82 -18.05
N PRO A 61 -16.28 23.23 -16.88
CA PRO A 61 -17.44 22.60 -16.30
C PRO A 61 -18.67 22.70 -17.19
N ARG A 62 -19.44 21.63 -17.26
CA ARG A 62 -20.77 21.69 -17.89
C ARG A 62 -21.75 22.24 -16.89
N THR A 63 -22.49 23.26 -17.30
CA THR A 63 -23.47 23.97 -16.46
C THR A 63 -24.88 23.67 -16.96
N SER A 64 -25.75 23.24 -16.04
CA SER A 64 -27.20 23.15 -16.29
C SER A 64 -27.91 24.14 -15.39
N ARG A 65 -28.73 25.00 -15.98
CA ARG A 65 -29.47 26.06 -15.27
C ARG A 65 -30.94 25.94 -15.56
N TRP A 66 -31.77 26.03 -14.51
CA TRP A 66 -33.21 25.96 -14.64
C TRP A 66 -33.88 26.86 -13.61
N GLN A 67 -35.14 27.26 -13.91
CA GLN A 67 -35.97 28.01 -13.00
C GLN A 67 -36.86 27.04 -12.22
N VAL A 68 -36.95 27.22 -10.90
CA VAL A 68 -37.85 26.45 -10.04
C VAL A 68 -39.18 27.19 -9.89
N TYR A 69 -40.17 26.49 -9.33
CA TYR A 69 -41.56 26.95 -9.28
C TYR A 69 -41.76 28.30 -8.53
N ASP A 70 -40.84 28.63 -7.61
CA ASP A 70 -40.83 29.89 -6.86
C ASP A 70 -40.21 31.06 -7.66
N GLY A 71 -39.84 30.85 -8.91
CA GLY A 71 -39.19 31.81 -9.78
C GLY A 71 -37.70 31.95 -9.60
N SER A 72 -37.10 31.31 -8.60
CA SER A 72 -35.63 31.33 -8.41
C SER A 72 -34.91 30.45 -9.42
N TRP A 73 -33.64 30.79 -9.71
CA TRP A 73 -32.79 30.03 -10.60
C TRP A 73 -31.92 29.07 -9.81
N ARG A 74 -31.71 27.86 -10.34
CA ARG A 74 -30.79 26.87 -9.82
C ARG A 74 -29.80 26.49 -10.90
N THR A 75 -28.55 26.27 -10.48
CA THR A 75 -27.45 25.88 -11.37
C THR A 75 -26.76 24.64 -10.82
N SER A 76 -26.67 23.61 -11.62
CA SER A 76 -25.86 22.42 -11.33
C SER A 76 -24.61 22.42 -12.20
N TYR A 77 -23.51 22.03 -11.64
CA TYR A 77 -22.23 21.94 -12.31
C TYR A 77 -21.81 20.49 -12.39
N ARG A 78 -21.37 20.06 -13.58
CA ARG A 78 -20.71 18.79 -13.79
C ARG A 78 -19.31 19.07 -14.30
N PHE A 79 -18.31 18.65 -13.56
CA PHE A 79 -16.90 18.89 -13.88
C PHE A 79 -16.06 17.64 -13.75
N HIS A 80 -14.99 17.59 -14.51
CA HIS A 80 -14.01 16.54 -14.47
C HIS A 80 -12.86 16.97 -13.54
N PHE A 81 -12.29 16.02 -12.85
CA PHE A 81 -11.09 16.22 -12.04
C PHE A 81 -10.17 15.00 -12.19
N ARG A 82 -8.89 15.20 -11.94
CA ARG A 82 -7.88 14.14 -12.01
C ARG A 82 -6.82 14.32 -10.94
N LEU A 83 -6.00 13.30 -10.76
CA LEU A 83 -4.73 13.44 -10.04
C LEU A 83 -3.85 14.47 -10.76
N LYS A 84 -3.23 15.36 -10.00
CA LYS A 84 -2.26 16.32 -10.55
C LYS A 84 -1.07 15.58 -11.12
N PRO A 85 -0.58 15.92 -12.34
CA PRO A 85 0.54 15.22 -12.96
C PRO A 85 1.87 15.30 -12.18
N ASP A 86 2.04 16.34 -11.37
CA ASP A 86 3.26 16.62 -10.61
C ASP A 86 3.19 16.20 -9.13
N ASN A 87 2.28 15.31 -8.77
CA ASN A 87 2.18 14.80 -7.41
C ASN A 87 3.25 13.75 -7.08
N ALA A 88 4.49 14.11 -7.28
CA ALA A 88 5.53 13.67 -6.36
C ALA A 88 5.21 14.29 -4.99
N VAL A 89 4.58 13.50 -4.11
CA VAL A 89 4.24 14.00 -2.77
C VAL A 89 5.54 14.21 -2.03
N ALA A 90 5.99 15.45 -1.99
CA ALA A 90 7.23 15.80 -1.33
C ALA A 90 7.15 15.39 0.16
N LEU A 91 8.22 14.81 0.70
CA LEU A 91 8.34 14.47 2.13
C LEU A 91 7.82 15.58 3.07
N PRO A 92 8.02 16.90 2.81
CA PRO A 92 7.43 17.96 3.61
C PRO A 92 5.90 17.96 3.67
N LEU A 93 5.21 17.55 2.61
CA LEU A 93 3.75 17.43 2.60
C LEU A 93 3.29 16.21 3.40
N LEU A 94 4.02 15.09 3.32
CA LEU A 94 3.82 13.94 4.19
C LEU A 94 3.94 14.31 5.67
N TYR A 95 4.97 15.03 6.05
CA TYR A 95 5.16 15.51 7.43
C TYR A 95 4.04 16.46 7.87
N LYS A 96 3.59 17.34 7.00
CA LYS A 96 2.48 18.27 7.28
C LYS A 96 1.17 17.52 7.48
N GLU A 97 0.89 16.53 6.64
CA GLU A 97 -0.31 15.69 6.74
C GLU A 97 -0.26 14.79 7.97
N ALA A 98 0.89 14.18 8.25
CA ALA A 98 1.11 13.39 9.44
C ALA A 98 0.87 14.16 10.74
N LYS A 99 1.34 15.43 10.83
CA LYS A 99 1.12 16.30 11.99
C LYS A 99 -0.34 16.67 12.23
N LYS A 100 -1.18 16.63 11.20
CA LYS A 100 -2.64 16.82 11.36
C LYS A 100 -3.33 15.57 11.95
N THR A 101 -2.71 14.42 11.86
CA THR A 101 -3.25 13.16 12.37
C THR A 101 -2.99 13.11 13.87
N LYS A 102 -3.97 13.50 14.69
CA LYS A 102 -3.93 13.21 16.13
C LYS A 102 -4.09 11.71 16.27
N ALA A 103 -3.05 11.04 16.75
CA ALA A 103 -3.08 9.63 17.09
C ALA A 103 -4.19 9.42 18.13
N LYS A 104 -5.30 8.82 17.72
CA LYS A 104 -6.31 8.32 18.65
C LYS A 104 -5.99 6.85 18.82
N GLU A 105 -5.50 6.49 20.00
CA GLU A 105 -5.27 5.07 20.29
C GLU A 105 -6.56 4.28 20.09
N PRO A 106 -6.54 3.22 19.28
CA PRO A 106 -7.68 2.33 19.16
C PRO A 106 -7.96 1.70 20.51
N LYS A 107 -9.23 1.46 20.81
CA LYS A 107 -9.58 0.71 22.01
C LYS A 107 -8.94 -0.68 21.92
N PRO A 108 -8.20 -1.10 22.95
CA PRO A 108 -7.59 -2.44 22.96
C PRO A 108 -8.66 -3.51 22.73
N VAL A 109 -8.38 -4.42 21.83
CA VAL A 109 -9.17 -5.63 21.59
C VAL A 109 -8.30 -6.81 21.97
N ASP A 110 -8.77 -7.65 22.87
CA ASP A 110 -8.09 -8.88 23.30
C ASP A 110 -8.98 -10.05 22.90
N ASN A 111 -8.87 -10.46 21.65
CA ASN A 111 -9.65 -11.57 21.09
C ASN A 111 -8.78 -12.66 20.46
N GLY A 112 -7.47 -12.56 20.62
CA GLY A 112 -6.52 -13.52 20.08
C GLY A 112 -6.46 -13.56 18.54
N LYS A 113 -7.01 -12.56 17.84
CA LYS A 113 -7.05 -12.52 16.37
C LYS A 113 -6.10 -11.47 15.83
N VAL A 114 -5.34 -11.86 14.82
CA VAL A 114 -4.39 -11.00 14.10
C VAL A 114 -4.73 -11.02 12.62
N LEU A 115 -4.83 -9.85 12.01
CA LEU A 115 -4.90 -9.73 10.56
C LEU A 115 -3.49 -9.49 10.01
N VAL A 116 -3.06 -10.32 9.07
CA VAL A 116 -1.83 -10.13 8.32
C VAL A 116 -2.18 -9.59 6.93
N ILE A 117 -1.58 -8.47 6.57
CA ILE A 117 -1.72 -7.81 5.26
C ILE A 117 -0.34 -7.84 4.61
N ALA A 118 -0.18 -8.57 3.52
CA ALA A 118 1.09 -8.70 2.81
C ALA A 118 1.06 -7.86 1.52
N THR A 119 1.83 -6.78 1.52
CA THR A 119 2.13 -5.97 0.34
C THR A 119 3.41 -6.50 -0.30
N ALA A 120 3.46 -6.54 -1.63
CA ALA A 120 4.62 -7.00 -2.38
C ALA A 120 4.62 -6.40 -3.78
N ASP A 121 5.81 -6.18 -4.30
CA ASP A 121 6.05 -5.96 -5.73
C ASP A 121 5.17 -4.83 -6.32
N TYR A 122 5.04 -3.70 -5.64
CA TYR A 122 4.33 -2.55 -6.20
C TYR A 122 5.05 -2.02 -7.44
N GLN A 123 6.39 -2.11 -7.46
CA GLN A 123 7.23 -1.67 -8.56
C GLN A 123 6.80 -0.28 -9.08
N ILE A 124 6.65 0.66 -8.14
CA ILE A 124 6.24 2.04 -8.42
C ILE A 124 7.18 2.65 -9.46
N GLY A 125 6.60 3.27 -10.48
CA GLY A 125 7.31 3.83 -11.63
C GLY A 125 7.31 2.93 -12.87
N LYS A 126 7.00 1.64 -12.74
CA LYS A 126 6.97 0.70 -13.86
C LYS A 126 5.81 0.98 -14.81
N VAL A 127 6.11 0.97 -16.10
CA VAL A 127 5.12 0.98 -17.18
C VAL A 127 5.14 -0.34 -17.91
N ALA A 128 4.00 -1.01 -18.01
CA ALA A 128 3.84 -2.30 -18.67
C ALA A 128 2.43 -2.45 -19.27
N SER A 129 2.04 -3.66 -19.64
CA SER A 129 0.77 -3.95 -20.33
C SER A 129 -0.49 -3.51 -19.57
N ARG A 130 -0.41 -3.33 -18.24
CA ARG A 130 -1.54 -2.88 -17.39
C ARG A 130 -1.50 -1.38 -17.09
N GLY A 131 -0.71 -0.60 -17.81
CA GLY A 131 -0.60 0.84 -17.66
C GLY A 131 0.65 1.32 -16.93
N GLY A 132 0.58 2.50 -16.36
CA GLY A 132 1.65 3.16 -15.62
C GLY A 132 1.30 3.39 -14.15
N THR A 133 2.01 4.33 -13.53
CA THR A 133 1.81 4.65 -12.10
C THR A 133 0.37 5.05 -11.76
N PRO A 134 -0.39 5.83 -12.56
CA PRO A 134 -1.79 6.13 -12.26
C PRO A 134 -2.66 4.88 -12.13
N ASP A 135 -2.49 3.89 -13.02
CA ASP A 135 -3.25 2.64 -12.99
C ASP A 135 -2.89 1.77 -11.78
N LEU A 136 -1.61 1.78 -11.39
CA LEU A 136 -1.14 1.14 -10.16
C LEU A 136 -1.81 1.75 -8.93
N LEU A 137 -1.84 3.09 -8.84
CA LEU A 137 -2.47 3.81 -7.74
C LEU A 137 -3.96 3.48 -7.62
N ALA A 138 -4.67 3.43 -8.75
CA ALA A 138 -6.08 3.06 -8.77
C ALA A 138 -6.30 1.68 -8.12
N ARG A 139 -5.49 0.68 -8.46
CA ARG A 139 -5.57 -0.67 -7.87
C ARG A 139 -5.24 -0.68 -6.38
N ILE A 140 -4.20 0.03 -5.97
CA ILE A 140 -3.80 0.13 -4.56
C ILE A 140 -4.91 0.80 -3.73
N PHE A 141 -5.47 1.92 -4.20
CA PHE A 141 -6.53 2.63 -3.48
C PHE A 141 -7.82 1.80 -3.40
N MET A 142 -8.18 1.04 -4.44
CA MET A 142 -9.28 0.09 -4.36
C MET A 142 -9.04 -0.97 -3.27
N SER A 143 -7.81 -1.49 -3.18
CA SER A 143 -7.44 -2.44 -2.13
C SER A 143 -7.50 -1.81 -0.75
N TYR A 144 -7.01 -0.57 -0.58
CA TYR A 144 -7.10 0.15 0.70
C TYR A 144 -8.55 0.43 1.11
N ALA A 145 -9.42 0.76 0.17
CA ALA A 145 -10.85 0.93 0.45
C ALA A 145 -11.50 -0.39 0.92
N LYS A 146 -11.13 -1.53 0.32
CA LYS A 146 -11.60 -2.85 0.77
C LYS A 146 -11.05 -3.19 2.16
N ILE A 147 -9.77 -2.93 2.43
CA ILE A 147 -9.16 -3.08 3.76
C ILE A 147 -9.92 -2.23 4.79
N ALA A 148 -10.17 -0.96 4.49
CA ALA A 148 -10.93 -0.06 5.36
C ALA A 148 -12.33 -0.59 5.67
N SER A 149 -13.03 -1.11 4.65
CA SER A 149 -14.36 -1.71 4.81
C SER A 149 -14.30 -2.98 5.67
N HIS A 150 -13.29 -3.82 5.47
CA HIS A 150 -13.06 -5.03 6.23
C HIS A 150 -12.81 -4.72 7.72
N LEU A 151 -11.93 -3.76 8.02
CA LEU A 151 -11.55 -3.34 9.37
C LEU A 151 -12.69 -2.65 10.13
N LYS A 152 -13.66 -2.05 9.42
CA LYS A 152 -14.89 -1.55 10.05
C LYS A 152 -15.76 -2.68 10.61
N LYS A 153 -15.80 -3.82 9.91
CA LYS A 153 -16.66 -4.96 10.23
C LYS A 153 -16.00 -5.95 11.19
N ASN A 154 -14.69 -6.11 11.09
CA ASN A 154 -13.92 -7.10 11.85
C ASN A 154 -12.97 -6.42 12.82
N LYS A 155 -12.79 -7.02 14.00
CA LYS A 155 -11.91 -6.49 15.05
C LYS A 155 -10.76 -7.45 15.27
N TYR A 156 -9.56 -6.90 15.40
CA TYR A 156 -8.33 -7.65 15.61
C TYR A 156 -7.58 -7.09 16.81
N GLU A 157 -6.90 -7.95 17.53
CA GLU A 157 -5.99 -7.54 18.59
C GLU A 157 -4.78 -6.79 18.01
N GLN A 158 -4.32 -7.25 16.84
CA GLN A 158 -3.19 -6.66 16.13
C GLN A 158 -3.40 -6.75 14.61
N ILE A 159 -2.87 -5.77 13.90
CA ILE A 159 -2.71 -5.80 12.45
C ILE A 159 -1.22 -5.86 12.16
N ILE A 160 -0.82 -6.82 11.33
CA ILE A 160 0.55 -6.96 10.83
C ILE A 160 0.56 -6.57 9.37
N ILE A 161 1.39 -5.62 9.03
CA ILE A 161 1.68 -5.24 7.64
C ILE A 161 3.05 -5.83 7.29
N LEU A 162 3.09 -6.70 6.30
CA LEU A 162 4.29 -7.28 5.75
C LEU A 162 4.58 -6.62 4.40
N ASP A 163 5.71 -5.94 4.30
CA ASP A 163 6.26 -5.46 3.05
C ASP A 163 7.30 -6.46 2.56
N ALA A 164 6.90 -7.28 1.59
CA ALA A 164 7.76 -8.33 1.05
C ALA A 164 8.73 -7.83 -0.03
N GLY A 165 8.92 -6.52 -0.17
CA GLY A 165 9.93 -5.91 -1.04
C GLY A 165 9.42 -5.52 -2.41
N ASP A 166 10.34 -5.05 -3.26
CA ASP A 166 10.11 -4.53 -4.62
C ASP A 166 9.04 -3.44 -4.68
N ILE A 167 9.07 -2.54 -3.68
CA ILE A 167 8.10 -1.45 -3.60
C ILE A 167 8.28 -0.41 -4.71
N ILE A 168 9.52 -0.20 -5.18
CA ILE A 168 9.85 0.65 -6.32
C ILE A 168 10.42 -0.18 -7.48
N GLU A 169 10.26 0.31 -8.71
CA GLU A 169 10.87 -0.30 -9.90
C GLU A 169 12.38 -0.06 -9.96
N ASN A 170 12.82 1.15 -9.56
CA ASN A 170 14.21 1.58 -9.68
C ASN A 170 14.71 1.60 -11.14
N PHE A 171 15.98 1.98 -11.34
CA PHE A 171 16.66 1.99 -12.63
C PHE A 171 17.85 1.04 -12.68
N GLY A 172 18.21 0.44 -11.56
CA GLY A 172 19.44 -0.31 -11.39
C GLY A 172 19.32 -1.81 -11.65
N ASN A 173 18.12 -2.33 -11.85
CA ASN A 173 17.92 -3.78 -11.85
C ASN A 173 18.29 -4.42 -13.19
N ALA A 174 18.05 -3.76 -14.31
CA ALA A 174 18.63 -4.14 -15.59
C ALA A 174 19.74 -3.17 -15.92
N ALA A 175 20.92 -3.67 -16.25
CA ALA A 175 21.96 -2.88 -16.87
C ALA A 175 21.54 -2.47 -18.30
N ASP A 176 20.25 -2.21 -18.52
CA ASP A 176 19.64 -2.04 -19.81
C ASP A 176 18.91 -0.70 -19.85
N LEU A 177 19.21 0.10 -20.87
CA LEU A 177 18.49 1.32 -21.20
C LEU A 177 16.97 1.10 -21.36
N ALA A 178 16.55 -0.14 -21.58
CA ALA A 178 15.16 -0.51 -21.70
C ALA A 178 14.36 -0.22 -20.42
N GLN A 179 14.93 -0.40 -19.23
CA GLN A 179 14.25 -0.06 -17.97
C GLN A 179 14.07 1.45 -17.76
N LEU A 180 15.01 2.27 -18.24
CA LEU A 180 14.85 3.72 -18.23
C LEU A 180 13.67 4.18 -19.09
N GLN A 181 13.35 3.43 -20.17
CA GLN A 181 12.23 3.72 -21.05
C GLN A 181 10.89 3.20 -20.54
N SER A 182 10.89 2.28 -19.59
CA SER A 182 9.69 1.67 -19.01
C SER A 182 9.35 2.21 -17.62
N ASN A 183 9.87 3.38 -17.27
CA ASN A 183 9.55 4.10 -16.03
C ASN A 183 8.88 5.44 -16.37
N ASP A 184 7.81 5.76 -15.66
CA ASP A 184 7.09 7.04 -15.77
C ASP A 184 7.43 8.00 -14.62
N LEU A 185 8.24 7.60 -13.65
CA LEU A 185 8.67 8.40 -12.52
C LEU A 185 10.19 8.39 -12.36
N SER A 186 10.74 9.50 -11.86
CA SER A 186 12.12 9.52 -11.38
C SER A 186 12.31 8.64 -10.16
N LEU A 187 13.55 8.24 -9.83
CA LEU A 187 13.82 7.43 -8.64
C LEU A 187 13.33 8.09 -7.35
N MET A 188 13.53 9.41 -7.21
CA MET A 188 13.10 10.13 -6.02
C MET A 188 11.58 10.18 -5.91
N ASP A 189 10.88 10.34 -7.03
CA ASP A 189 9.41 10.31 -7.05
C ASP A 189 8.87 8.92 -6.70
N GLN A 190 9.52 7.86 -7.17
CA GLN A 190 9.17 6.48 -6.79
C GLN A 190 9.30 6.28 -5.28
N VAL A 191 10.40 6.75 -4.67
CA VAL A 191 10.67 6.64 -3.22
C VAL A 191 9.64 7.44 -2.41
N ASP A 192 9.35 8.67 -2.81
CA ASP A 192 8.36 9.54 -2.15
C ASP A 192 6.96 8.94 -2.21
N LEU A 193 6.56 8.45 -3.37
CA LEU A 193 5.25 7.84 -3.55
C LEU A 193 5.13 6.54 -2.75
N ALA A 194 6.18 5.71 -2.74
CA ALA A 194 6.23 4.50 -1.94
C ALA A 194 6.07 4.80 -0.45
N ALA A 195 6.80 5.80 0.07
CA ALA A 195 6.68 6.23 1.45
C ALA A 195 5.25 6.70 1.77
N THR A 196 4.64 7.46 0.86
CA THR A 196 3.26 7.94 1.00
C THR A 196 2.26 6.80 1.10
N LEU A 197 2.31 5.84 0.17
CA LEU A 197 1.38 4.71 0.14
C LEU A 197 1.51 3.84 1.40
N GLN A 198 2.73 3.51 1.81
CA GLN A 198 2.94 2.73 3.03
C GLN A 198 2.49 3.49 4.28
N TRP A 199 2.72 4.80 4.32
CA TRP A 199 2.24 5.64 5.41
C TRP A 199 0.71 5.66 5.50
N ASP A 200 0.02 5.75 4.37
CA ASP A 200 -1.45 5.71 4.33
C ASP A 200 -2.01 4.38 4.83
N LEU A 201 -1.37 3.27 4.47
CA LEU A 201 -1.75 1.95 4.98
C LEU A 201 -1.50 1.84 6.50
N ILE A 202 -0.38 2.33 6.99
CA ILE A 202 -0.08 2.39 8.44
C ILE A 202 -1.14 3.23 9.17
N LYS A 203 -1.43 4.45 8.69
CA LYS A 203 -2.47 5.32 9.27
C LYS A 203 -3.85 4.65 9.26
N LEU A 204 -4.17 3.93 8.20
CA LEU A 204 -5.43 3.19 8.11
C LEU A 204 -5.49 2.11 9.19
N ALA A 205 -4.45 1.30 9.32
CA ALA A 205 -4.39 0.19 10.27
C ALA A 205 -4.39 0.67 11.73
N THR A 206 -3.63 1.71 12.07
CA THR A 206 -3.51 2.26 13.43
C THR A 206 -4.81 2.84 13.97
N LYS A 207 -5.78 3.21 13.12
CA LYS A 207 -7.12 3.61 13.55
C LYS A 207 -7.94 2.45 14.15
N HIS A 208 -7.53 1.21 13.91
CA HIS A 208 -8.31 0.03 14.24
C HIS A 208 -7.63 -0.88 15.27
N SER A 209 -6.30 -0.94 15.30
CA SER A 209 -5.56 -1.89 16.15
C SER A 209 -4.11 -1.46 16.37
N LYS A 210 -3.41 -2.15 17.28
CA LYS A 210 -1.94 -2.11 17.35
C LYS A 210 -1.36 -2.58 16.00
N VAL A 211 -0.29 -1.96 15.57
CA VAL A 211 0.32 -2.27 14.26
C VAL A 211 1.75 -2.74 14.43
N THR A 212 2.09 -3.85 13.77
CA THR A 212 3.46 -4.22 13.48
C THR A 212 3.67 -4.09 11.97
N TYR A 213 4.70 -3.36 11.58
CA TYR A 213 5.14 -3.21 10.20
C TYR A 213 6.49 -3.92 10.04
N ALA A 214 6.55 -4.94 9.21
CA ALA A 214 7.78 -5.67 8.91
C ALA A 214 8.12 -5.56 7.43
N SER A 215 9.40 -5.34 7.10
CA SER A 215 9.87 -5.21 5.72
C SER A 215 11.21 -5.88 5.53
N VAL A 216 11.48 -6.31 4.31
CA VAL A 216 12.75 -6.93 3.88
C VAL A 216 13.29 -6.24 2.65
N GLY A 217 14.60 -6.33 2.46
CA GLY A 217 15.26 -5.89 1.23
C GLY A 217 14.91 -6.77 0.04
N SER A 218 15.05 -6.22 -1.18
CA SER A 218 14.60 -6.87 -2.41
C SER A 218 15.46 -6.52 -3.62
N ASN A 219 15.33 -7.27 -4.71
CA ASN A 219 16.24 -7.11 -5.85
C ASN A 219 16.01 -5.83 -6.67
N HIS A 220 14.81 -5.24 -6.72
CA HIS A 220 14.60 -3.94 -7.33
C HIS A 220 15.05 -2.78 -6.44
N CYS A 221 14.94 -2.92 -5.13
CA CYS A 221 15.29 -1.85 -4.19
C CYS A 221 16.76 -1.81 -3.79
N GLN A 222 17.55 -2.84 -4.09
CA GLN A 222 18.98 -2.89 -3.75
C GLN A 222 19.77 -1.72 -4.36
N TRP A 223 20.75 -1.24 -3.62
CA TRP A 223 21.73 -0.32 -4.16
C TRP A 223 22.68 -1.06 -5.10
N ARG A 224 22.74 -0.62 -6.36
CA ARG A 224 23.54 -1.27 -7.40
C ARG A 224 24.44 -0.27 -8.14
N VAL A 225 25.61 -0.75 -8.50
CA VAL A 225 26.50 -0.10 -9.48
C VAL A 225 26.64 -1.07 -10.65
N SER A 226 26.12 -0.70 -11.80
CA SER A 226 25.91 -1.63 -12.92
C SER A 226 25.08 -2.83 -12.51
N LYS A 227 25.59 -4.03 -12.75
CA LYS A 227 24.91 -5.30 -12.39
C LYS A 227 25.22 -5.81 -10.99
N GLN A 228 26.10 -5.11 -10.25
CA GLN A 228 26.56 -5.57 -8.96
C GLN A 228 25.84 -4.86 -7.82
N THR A 229 25.33 -5.64 -6.88
CA THR A 229 24.85 -5.12 -5.60
C THR A 229 26.05 -4.64 -4.80
N VAL A 230 25.96 -3.43 -4.25
CA VAL A 230 26.98 -2.83 -3.40
C VAL A 230 26.41 -2.52 -2.04
N GLY A 231 27.24 -2.58 -1.01
CA GLY A 231 26.82 -2.37 0.37
C GLY A 231 26.32 -3.63 1.06
N LYS A 232 25.60 -3.43 2.15
CA LYS A 232 24.98 -4.49 2.94
C LYS A 232 23.59 -4.83 2.37
N PRO A 233 23.01 -5.99 2.67
CA PRO A 233 21.63 -6.32 2.28
C PRO A 233 20.59 -5.28 2.70
N VAL A 234 20.82 -4.58 3.81
CA VAL A 234 19.94 -3.48 4.30
C VAL A 234 20.23 -2.11 3.67
N ASP A 235 21.22 -2.00 2.77
CA ASP A 235 21.43 -0.84 1.91
C ASP A 235 20.50 -0.93 0.70
N ASP A 236 19.23 -0.67 0.96
CA ASP A 236 18.08 -0.95 0.12
C ASP A 236 17.07 0.20 0.25
N TRP A 237 16.47 0.61 -0.84
CA TRP A 237 15.51 1.72 -0.85
C TRP A 237 14.23 1.43 -0.06
N GLY A 238 13.72 0.20 -0.09
CA GLY A 238 12.58 -0.21 0.72
C GLY A 238 12.91 -0.10 2.21
N ILE A 239 14.06 -0.61 2.63
CA ILE A 239 14.55 -0.49 4.01
C ILE A 239 14.79 0.97 4.41
N PHE A 240 15.29 1.81 3.48
CA PHE A 240 15.42 3.25 3.72
C PHE A 240 14.06 3.89 4.00
N ILE A 241 13.05 3.61 3.17
CA ILE A 241 11.67 4.08 3.36
C ILE A 241 11.16 3.70 4.75
N VAL A 242 11.31 2.45 5.16
CA VAL A 242 10.87 1.97 6.48
C VAL A 242 11.55 2.72 7.62
N LYS A 243 12.86 2.99 7.50
CA LYS A 243 13.60 3.80 8.47
C LYS A 243 13.02 5.23 8.58
N GLN A 244 12.58 5.84 7.47
CA GLN A 244 11.93 7.14 7.49
C GLN A 244 10.52 7.08 8.09
N LEU A 245 9.72 6.08 7.72
CA LEU A 245 8.39 5.85 8.28
C LEU A 245 8.43 5.64 9.80
N ARG A 246 9.43 4.90 10.30
CA ARG A 246 9.65 4.73 11.74
C ARG A 246 9.93 6.05 12.45
N LYS A 247 10.80 6.90 11.88
CA LYS A 247 11.07 8.24 12.43
C LYS A 247 9.78 9.08 12.44
N LEU A 248 9.05 9.05 11.34
CA LEU A 248 7.79 9.77 11.20
C LEU A 248 6.75 9.32 12.23
N ALA A 249 6.57 8.01 12.40
CA ALA A 249 5.64 7.46 13.39
C ALA A 249 6.00 7.92 14.82
N THR A 250 7.31 7.91 15.16
CA THR A 250 7.80 8.42 16.43
C THR A 250 7.49 9.90 16.61
N GLU A 251 7.74 10.73 15.60
CA GLU A 251 7.54 12.18 15.64
C GLU A 251 6.06 12.56 15.83
N VAL A 252 5.14 11.79 15.27
CA VAL A 252 3.70 12.04 15.41
C VAL A 252 3.03 11.26 16.53
N GLY A 253 3.79 10.47 17.29
CA GLY A 253 3.29 9.70 18.42
C GLY A 253 2.39 8.52 18.03
N LEU A 254 2.59 7.90 16.85
CA LEU A 254 1.92 6.66 16.47
C LEU A 254 2.66 5.45 17.04
N ASP A 255 1.96 4.60 17.77
CA ASP A 255 2.50 3.34 18.28
C ASP A 255 2.50 2.27 17.20
N VAL A 256 3.63 2.16 16.50
CA VAL A 256 3.88 1.16 15.45
C VAL A 256 5.20 0.46 15.74
N LYS A 257 5.16 -0.86 15.83
CA LYS A 257 6.38 -1.67 15.93
C LYS A 257 6.95 -1.92 14.53
N PHE A 258 8.16 -1.43 14.26
CA PHE A 258 8.86 -1.64 12.98
C PHE A 258 9.91 -2.73 13.11
N LEU A 259 9.88 -3.70 12.19
CA LEU A 259 10.82 -4.82 12.11
C LEU A 259 11.51 -4.80 10.74
N ILE A 260 12.83 -4.86 10.75
CA ILE A 260 13.69 -5.02 9.57
C ILE A 260 14.75 -6.08 9.87
N PRO A 261 15.32 -6.72 8.85
CA PRO A 261 16.43 -7.67 9.03
C PRO A 261 17.64 -7.04 9.75
N ALA A 262 18.49 -7.88 10.31
CA ALA A 262 19.81 -7.44 10.73
C ALA A 262 20.66 -7.03 9.50
N ASP A 263 21.74 -6.31 9.73
CA ASP A 263 22.55 -5.66 8.68
C ASP A 263 22.98 -6.58 7.51
N TYR A 264 23.19 -7.85 7.79
CA TYR A 264 23.66 -8.82 6.82
C TYR A 264 22.62 -9.89 6.45
N ASP A 265 21.38 -9.71 6.90
CA ASP A 265 20.26 -10.61 6.62
C ASP A 265 19.31 -10.01 5.56
N GLU A 266 18.72 -10.87 4.77
CA GLU A 266 17.67 -10.53 3.78
C GLU A 266 16.30 -11.08 4.17
N SER A 267 16.19 -11.63 5.36
CA SER A 267 14.97 -12.20 5.89
C SER A 267 14.86 -11.96 7.39
N LEU A 268 13.65 -12.05 7.91
CA LEU A 268 13.40 -11.97 9.34
C LEU A 268 12.27 -12.94 9.74
N ALA A 269 12.19 -13.27 11.02
CA ALA A 269 11.06 -13.99 11.57
C ALA A 269 10.69 -13.42 12.95
N PHE A 270 9.41 -13.43 13.26
CA PHE A 270 8.88 -12.99 14.55
C PHE A 270 7.60 -13.72 14.90
N ASP A 271 7.30 -13.76 16.19
CA ASP A 271 6.12 -14.41 16.74
C ASP A 271 5.16 -13.34 17.27
N PRO A 272 3.99 -13.15 16.63
CA PRO A 272 3.03 -12.14 17.02
C PRO A 272 2.37 -12.39 18.39
N PHE A 273 2.28 -13.67 18.81
CA PHE A 273 1.61 -14.06 20.05
C PHE A 273 2.58 -14.45 21.16
N SER A 274 3.88 -14.56 20.86
CA SER A 274 4.91 -15.11 21.78
C SER A 274 4.58 -16.52 22.28
N ASP A 275 3.88 -17.30 21.46
CA ASP A 275 3.41 -18.67 21.81
C ASP A 275 4.12 -19.76 20.98
N GLN A 276 4.99 -19.37 20.05
CA GLN A 276 5.71 -20.22 19.09
C GLN A 276 4.82 -21.04 18.14
N PHE A 277 3.51 -20.83 18.15
CA PHE A 277 2.59 -21.45 17.20
C PHE A 277 2.61 -20.75 15.84
N HIS A 278 2.80 -19.43 15.83
CA HIS A 278 2.70 -18.59 14.64
C HIS A 278 3.98 -17.78 14.44
N VAL A 279 5.07 -18.46 14.13
CA VAL A 279 6.30 -17.76 13.77
C VAL A 279 6.20 -17.33 12.29
N VAL A 280 5.95 -16.05 12.09
CA VAL A 280 5.82 -15.44 10.76
C VAL A 280 7.23 -15.10 10.26
N GLY A 281 7.62 -15.73 9.17
CA GLY A 281 8.84 -15.43 8.42
C GLY A 281 8.54 -14.54 7.23
N LEU A 282 9.43 -13.60 6.94
CA LEU A 282 9.34 -12.70 5.80
C LEU A 282 10.65 -12.70 5.01
N PHE A 283 10.56 -12.82 3.69
CA PHE A 283 11.66 -12.73 2.74
C PHE A 283 11.12 -12.25 1.39
N HIS A 284 11.98 -11.75 0.50
CA HIS A 284 11.45 -11.28 -0.79
C HIS A 284 11.14 -12.44 -1.75
N GLY A 285 12.07 -13.37 -1.96
CA GLY A 285 11.87 -14.51 -2.87
C GLY A 285 12.95 -14.66 -3.94
N HIS A 286 13.62 -13.59 -4.35
CA HIS A 286 14.68 -13.62 -5.37
C HIS A 286 15.84 -14.56 -5.02
N GLN A 287 16.05 -14.79 -3.71
CA GLN A 287 17.08 -15.71 -3.19
C GLN A 287 16.88 -17.16 -3.65
N ALA A 288 15.63 -17.54 -3.92
CA ALA A 288 15.30 -18.90 -4.38
C ALA A 288 15.40 -19.07 -5.89
N GLY A 289 15.46 -17.97 -6.65
CA GLY A 289 15.60 -17.92 -8.09
C GLY A 289 14.37 -18.35 -8.89
N ARG A 290 13.60 -19.34 -8.44
CA ARG A 290 12.36 -19.82 -9.08
C ARG A 290 11.32 -20.18 -8.03
N PRO A 291 10.01 -20.04 -8.32
CA PRO A 291 8.95 -20.38 -7.36
C PRO A 291 9.06 -21.81 -6.83
N ASP A 292 9.34 -22.75 -7.70
CA ASP A 292 9.42 -24.17 -7.32
C ASP A 292 10.68 -24.52 -6.50
N SER A 293 11.64 -23.60 -6.42
CA SER A 293 12.85 -23.75 -5.60
C SER A 293 12.67 -23.20 -4.18
N VAL A 294 11.62 -22.44 -3.92
CA VAL A 294 11.36 -21.81 -2.61
C VAL A 294 11.26 -22.85 -1.48
N PRO A 295 10.56 -23.98 -1.61
CA PRO A 295 10.52 -24.99 -0.56
C PRO A 295 11.92 -25.48 -0.16
N ASN A 296 12.76 -25.84 -1.14
CA ASN A 296 14.13 -26.28 -0.90
C ASN A 296 15.01 -25.19 -0.31
N TRP A 297 14.83 -23.94 -0.73
CA TRP A 297 15.53 -22.80 -0.14
C TRP A 297 15.13 -22.60 1.34
N LEU A 298 13.84 -22.67 1.66
CA LEU A 298 13.35 -22.58 3.03
C LEU A 298 13.87 -23.71 3.92
N ASP A 299 13.96 -24.94 3.41
CA ASP A 299 14.54 -26.06 4.16
C ASP A 299 16.02 -25.82 4.48
N LYS A 300 16.77 -25.21 3.56
CA LYS A 300 18.15 -24.80 3.81
C LYS A 300 18.26 -23.70 4.88
N GLN A 301 17.28 -22.76 4.95
CA GLN A 301 17.23 -21.75 5.99
C GLN A 301 17.04 -22.39 7.39
N VAL A 302 16.18 -23.40 7.47
CA VAL A 302 15.98 -24.17 8.72
C VAL A 302 17.23 -24.95 9.08
N ALA A 303 17.80 -25.71 8.15
CA ALA A 303 18.99 -26.51 8.38
C ALA A 303 20.23 -25.68 8.73
N GLY A 304 20.37 -24.51 8.11
CA GLY A 304 21.46 -23.56 8.33
C GLY A 304 21.27 -22.64 9.53
N LEU A 305 20.18 -22.81 10.32
CA LEU A 305 19.85 -21.98 11.48
C LEU A 305 19.77 -20.49 11.17
N GLN A 306 19.37 -20.14 9.95
CA GLN A 306 19.22 -18.76 9.49
C GLN A 306 18.00 -18.06 10.15
N PRO A 307 17.75 -16.77 9.92
CA PRO A 307 16.64 -16.04 10.55
C PRO A 307 15.28 -16.74 10.45
N LEU A 308 15.03 -17.49 9.37
CA LEU A 308 13.77 -18.24 9.15
C LEU A 308 13.75 -19.64 9.81
N LYS A 309 14.74 -20.01 10.61
CA LYS A 309 14.89 -21.38 11.15
C LYS A 309 13.65 -21.97 11.83
N ASN A 310 12.83 -21.13 12.47
CA ASN A 310 11.67 -21.57 13.25
C ASN A 310 10.33 -21.15 12.62
N TYR A 311 10.32 -20.73 11.36
CA TYR A 311 9.07 -20.26 10.74
C TYR A 311 7.99 -21.36 10.73
N THR A 312 6.76 -20.96 10.94
CA THR A 312 5.56 -21.76 10.69
C THR A 312 4.83 -21.27 9.46
N ILE A 313 4.91 -19.96 9.18
CA ILE A 313 4.32 -19.33 8.00
C ILE A 313 5.38 -18.43 7.39
N ALA A 314 5.93 -18.79 6.22
CA ALA A 314 6.85 -17.95 5.46
C ALA A 314 6.09 -17.17 4.40
N VAL A 315 6.27 -15.85 4.35
CA VAL A 315 5.62 -14.96 3.39
C VAL A 315 6.66 -14.38 2.45
N SER A 316 6.37 -14.37 1.14
CA SER A 316 7.25 -13.77 0.13
C SER A 316 6.50 -12.99 -0.94
N GLY A 317 7.21 -12.16 -1.70
CA GLY A 317 6.82 -11.52 -2.95
C GLY A 317 7.52 -12.12 -4.18
N HIS A 318 8.08 -11.26 -5.04
CA HIS A 318 8.98 -11.51 -6.18
C HIS A 318 8.35 -12.18 -7.40
N PHE A 319 7.51 -13.17 -7.24
CA PHE A 319 6.98 -13.95 -8.37
C PHE A 319 5.63 -13.46 -8.87
N HIS A 320 5.10 -12.39 -8.31
CA HIS A 320 3.93 -11.61 -8.75
C HIS A 320 2.60 -12.38 -8.80
N HIS A 321 2.51 -13.61 -8.27
CA HIS A 321 1.26 -14.36 -8.23
C HIS A 321 1.01 -14.98 -6.86
N THR A 322 -0.24 -15.14 -6.47
CA THR A 322 -0.57 -15.76 -5.18
C THR A 322 -0.32 -17.27 -5.24
N ARG A 323 0.43 -17.78 -4.29
CA ARG A 323 0.59 -19.21 -4.05
C ARG A 323 0.48 -19.49 -2.55
N VAL A 324 -0.22 -20.55 -2.19
CA VAL A 324 -0.23 -21.08 -0.82
C VAL A 324 0.15 -22.54 -0.89
N GLN A 325 1.20 -22.90 -0.18
CA GLN A 325 1.75 -24.25 -0.21
C GLN A 325 2.08 -24.74 1.20
N GLN A 326 1.56 -25.88 1.56
CA GLN A 326 1.97 -26.60 2.77
C GLN A 326 3.33 -27.25 2.54
N LEU A 327 4.23 -27.02 3.49
CA LEU A 327 5.59 -27.57 3.47
C LEU A 327 5.79 -28.36 4.75
N GLY A 328 6.15 -29.58 4.74
CA GLY A 328 6.54 -30.40 5.87
C GLY A 328 5.99 -30.02 7.26
N GLN A 329 6.49 -30.63 8.28
CA GLN A 329 6.09 -30.42 9.67
C GLN A 329 6.91 -29.26 10.31
N ALA A 330 6.23 -28.43 11.11
CA ALA A 330 6.89 -27.42 11.92
C ALA A 330 7.35 -28.01 13.29
N HIS A 331 8.22 -27.27 13.97
CA HIS A 331 8.74 -27.66 15.28
C HIS A 331 7.65 -27.80 16.37
N ASN A 332 6.50 -27.15 16.18
CA ASN A 332 5.35 -27.17 17.09
C ASN A 332 4.36 -28.31 16.79
N GLY A 333 4.68 -29.23 15.88
CA GLY A 333 3.82 -30.34 15.45
C GLY A 333 2.77 -29.98 14.40
N GLY A 334 2.62 -28.67 14.07
CA GLY A 334 1.79 -28.21 12.96
C GLY A 334 2.50 -28.29 11.62
N SER A 335 1.85 -27.74 10.59
CA SER A 335 2.45 -27.65 9.24
C SER A 335 3.19 -26.35 9.06
N ARG A 336 4.29 -26.39 8.33
CA ARG A 336 4.92 -25.19 7.76
C ARG A 336 4.17 -24.79 6.50
N TRP A 337 4.03 -23.49 6.30
CA TRP A 337 3.34 -22.92 5.16
C TRP A 337 4.23 -21.90 4.44
N TRP A 338 4.10 -21.86 3.14
CA TRP A 338 4.59 -20.77 2.33
C TRP A 338 3.41 -20.06 1.69
N VAL A 339 3.34 -18.74 1.90
CA VAL A 339 2.37 -17.82 1.31
C VAL A 339 3.13 -16.85 0.43
N GLN A 340 2.95 -16.94 -0.86
CA GLN A 340 3.44 -15.96 -1.81
C GLN A 340 2.36 -14.91 -2.02
N ALA A 341 2.70 -13.66 -1.78
CA ALA A 341 1.79 -12.54 -1.92
C ALA A 341 1.52 -12.22 -3.41
N SER A 342 0.31 -11.76 -3.69
CA SER A 342 -0.01 -11.13 -4.97
C SER A 342 0.61 -9.74 -5.05
N THR A 343 0.74 -9.25 -6.26
CA THR A 343 1.17 -7.87 -6.54
C THR A 343 0.02 -7.00 -7.01
N SER A 344 0.17 -5.69 -6.89
CA SER A 344 -0.66 -4.69 -7.57
C SER A 344 -0.01 -4.08 -8.81
N ASP A 345 1.16 -4.55 -9.21
CA ASP A 345 2.00 -3.99 -10.27
C ASP A 345 1.31 -3.86 -11.64
N ASN A 346 1.98 -3.17 -12.55
CA ASN A 346 1.50 -2.95 -13.92
C ASN A 346 1.70 -4.15 -14.86
N GLY A 347 2.05 -5.30 -14.30
CA GLY A 347 2.30 -6.55 -15.03
C GLY A 347 3.79 -6.70 -15.41
N SER A 348 4.13 -7.89 -15.86
CA SER A 348 5.44 -8.19 -16.43
C SER A 348 5.25 -8.88 -17.77
N ASP A 349 5.42 -8.13 -18.85
CA ASP A 349 5.29 -8.67 -20.20
C ASP A 349 6.30 -9.77 -20.46
N TRP A 350 7.53 -9.62 -19.95
CA TRP A 350 8.54 -10.67 -20.01
C TRP A 350 8.06 -11.97 -19.33
N PHE A 351 7.53 -11.87 -18.12
CA PHE A 351 7.07 -13.04 -17.38
C PHE A 351 5.87 -13.68 -18.08
N ARG A 352 4.90 -12.89 -18.52
CA ARG A 352 3.73 -13.35 -19.27
C ARG A 352 4.11 -14.06 -20.56
N LEU A 353 5.01 -13.49 -21.33
CA LEU A 353 5.47 -14.07 -22.60
C LEU A 353 6.30 -15.35 -22.39
N THR A 354 7.06 -15.41 -21.28
CA THR A 354 7.95 -16.55 -21.00
C THR A 354 7.22 -17.70 -20.34
N SER A 355 6.30 -17.41 -19.40
CA SER A 355 5.60 -18.44 -18.59
C SER A 355 4.19 -18.77 -19.09
N GLY A 356 3.60 -17.91 -19.93
CA GLY A 356 2.18 -17.98 -20.30
C GLY A 356 1.23 -17.65 -19.14
N GLN A 357 1.76 -17.18 -18.00
CA GLN A 357 0.97 -16.88 -16.80
C GLN A 357 0.82 -15.38 -16.63
N ASP A 358 -0.34 -14.98 -16.17
CA ASP A 358 -0.62 -13.63 -15.70
C ASP A 358 -1.23 -13.69 -14.31
N SER A 359 -0.93 -12.68 -13.47
CA SER A 359 -1.37 -12.70 -12.09
C SER A 359 -2.59 -11.81 -11.87
N THR A 360 -3.47 -12.24 -10.99
CA THR A 360 -4.56 -11.41 -10.51
C THR A 360 -4.01 -10.41 -9.49
N THR A 361 -4.24 -9.13 -9.73
CA THR A 361 -3.77 -8.04 -8.86
C THR A 361 -4.52 -8.00 -7.53
N GLY A 362 -3.88 -7.46 -6.50
CA GLY A 362 -4.46 -7.23 -5.18
C GLY A 362 -3.44 -7.36 -4.05
N ILE A 363 -3.89 -7.12 -2.84
CA ILE A 363 -3.09 -7.25 -1.62
C ILE A 363 -3.52 -8.53 -0.91
N THR A 364 -2.58 -9.44 -0.70
CA THR A 364 -2.83 -10.72 -0.02
C THR A 364 -3.02 -10.49 1.49
N ALA A 365 -3.99 -11.16 2.07
CA ALA A 365 -4.22 -11.13 3.51
C ALA A 365 -4.65 -12.50 4.06
N PHE A 366 -4.42 -12.70 5.34
CA PHE A 366 -4.88 -13.87 6.08
C PHE A 366 -5.03 -13.56 7.56
N GLU A 367 -5.77 -14.40 8.26
CA GLU A 367 -5.99 -14.26 9.69
C GLU A 367 -5.19 -15.31 10.45
N LEU A 368 -4.68 -14.92 11.60
CA LEU A 368 -4.10 -15.81 12.59
C LEU A 368 -4.95 -15.72 13.87
N GLU A 369 -5.14 -16.85 14.52
CA GLU A 369 -5.86 -16.94 15.76
C GLU A 369 -5.01 -17.68 16.79
N LYS A 370 -4.84 -17.09 17.97
CA LYS A 370 -4.00 -17.62 19.03
C LYS A 370 -4.35 -19.07 19.36
N GLN A 371 -3.35 -19.94 19.42
CA GLN A 371 -3.47 -21.38 19.66
C GLN A 371 -4.24 -22.18 18.60
N ILE A 372 -4.61 -21.56 17.47
CA ILE A 372 -5.22 -22.26 16.33
C ILE A 372 -4.23 -22.28 15.18
N LEU A 373 -3.80 -23.47 14.74
CA LEU A 373 -2.85 -23.61 13.66
C LEU A 373 -3.39 -23.01 12.36
N PHE A 374 -2.53 -22.29 11.65
CA PHE A 374 -2.85 -21.75 10.35
C PHE A 374 -3.21 -22.87 9.36
N ASN A 375 -4.30 -22.73 8.64
CA ASN A 375 -4.87 -23.74 7.75
C ASN A 375 -4.65 -23.46 6.25
N GLY A 376 -3.85 -22.45 5.93
CA GLY A 376 -3.55 -22.04 4.55
C GLY A 376 -4.63 -21.14 3.91
N GLN A 377 -5.62 -20.67 4.63
CA GLN A 377 -6.62 -19.77 4.07
C GLN A 377 -6.06 -18.36 3.90
N VAL A 378 -6.10 -17.87 2.66
CA VAL A 378 -5.76 -16.51 2.29
C VAL A 378 -6.88 -15.88 1.48
N PHE A 379 -6.95 -14.55 1.52
CA PHE A 379 -7.88 -13.78 0.70
C PHE A 379 -7.18 -12.53 0.13
N ARG A 380 -7.85 -11.80 -0.75
CA ARG A 380 -7.29 -10.60 -1.39
C ARG A 380 -8.24 -9.42 -1.28
N PHE A 381 -7.62 -8.30 -1.01
CA PHE A 381 -8.26 -7.00 -1.08
C PHE A 381 -8.13 -6.35 -2.45
#